data_d07cca82043b54779726695af183c1da
#
_entry.id   d07cca82043b54779726695af183c1da
#
_cell.length_a   1.000
_cell.length_b   1.000
_cell.length_c   1.000
_cell.angle_alpha   90.00
_cell.angle_beta   90.00
_cell.angle_gamma   90.00
#
_symmetry.space_group_name_H-M   'P 1'
#
loop_
_entity.id
_entity.type
_entity.pdbx_description
1 polymer ?
#
loop_
_entity_poly.entity_id
_entity_poly.type
_entity_poly.pdbx_seq_one_letter_code
_entity_poly.pdbx_strand_id
1 'polypeptide(L)'
;MKIVKRSQLIPLISILTVIAMVGCQPKKEQSSATAEKVDIPLIQAKVVAVKIPKQKLCLEDGCTSYDLQTVETKQKWIDEYFINRMKKAEPNAFANIADQKVKVPADEPSLSESSTYVRFLGQNYNLATFAIQTYSYPAGAAHGMSHQEFVNFDLSNKKHITVSELVKPDMNQKLRDELYVSNQNWLEDHNIKKEQLQVSDNYYYGVNGIVFVYPLYELASMELSYYCSSADVEESAFIVGQPRSEE
;
A
#
# COMPACT_ATOMS: atom_id res chain seq x y z
N MET A 1 -32.76 10.45 76.49
CA MET A 1 -33.76 9.79 77.32
C MET A 1 -33.79 8.31 77.01
N LYS A 2 -33.32 7.50 77.96
CA LYS A 2 -33.63 6.10 78.32
C LYS A 2 -33.69 5.07 77.20
N ILE A 3 -32.67 4.18 77.04
CA ILE A 3 -32.52 2.85 77.72
C ILE A 3 -33.70 1.93 77.38
N VAL A 4 -33.41 0.74 76.81
CA VAL A 4 -33.47 -0.55 77.48
C VAL A 4 -32.92 -1.65 76.57
N LYS A 5 -31.94 -2.39 77.11
CA LYS A 5 -31.45 -3.73 76.74
C LYS A 5 -32.57 -4.78 76.80
N ARG A 6 -32.47 -5.81 75.99
CA ARG A 6 -32.62 -7.19 76.51
C ARG A 6 -31.98 -8.23 75.60
N SER A 7 -31.09 -8.91 76.25
CA SER A 7 -30.44 -10.18 75.93
C SER A 7 -31.44 -11.33 76.02
N GLN A 8 -31.39 -12.31 75.16
CA GLN A 8 -31.72 -13.71 75.52
C GLN A 8 -30.86 -14.70 74.70
N LEU A 9 -30.36 -15.64 75.42
CA LEU A 9 -29.44 -16.73 75.03
C LEU A 9 -30.19 -18.00 74.58
N ILE A 10 -29.57 -18.76 73.61
CA ILE A 10 -29.36 -20.25 73.51
C ILE A 10 -30.61 -21.09 73.14
N PRO A 11 -30.51 -22.29 72.49
CA PRO A 11 -29.34 -23.19 72.36
C PRO A 11 -29.07 -23.80 70.97
N LEU A 12 -27.86 -24.39 70.85
CA LEU A 12 -27.39 -25.40 69.92
C LEU A 12 -28.39 -26.50 69.55
N ILE A 13 -28.56 -26.82 68.33
CA ILE A 13 -28.87 -28.16 67.84
C ILE A 13 -27.97 -28.43 66.62
N SER A 14 -27.01 -29.33 66.79
CA SER A 14 -26.19 -29.94 65.76
C SER A 14 -27.03 -30.90 64.95
N ILE A 15 -27.15 -30.64 63.66
CA ILE A 15 -27.59 -31.67 62.70
C ILE A 15 -26.48 -31.77 61.67
N LEU A 16 -25.79 -32.89 61.71
CA LEU A 16 -24.78 -33.33 60.76
C LEU A 16 -25.51 -33.83 59.52
N THR A 17 -25.57 -33.03 58.49
CA THR A 17 -26.03 -33.49 57.17
C THR A 17 -24.83 -33.60 56.24
N VAL A 18 -24.41 -34.85 56.00
CA VAL A 18 -23.42 -35.20 54.97
C VAL A 18 -24.07 -35.06 53.63
N ILE A 19 -23.82 -33.98 52.90
CA ILE A 19 -24.20 -33.84 51.50
C ILE A 19 -22.99 -34.29 50.68
N ALA A 20 -23.12 -35.49 50.09
CA ALA A 20 -22.19 -35.94 49.05
C ALA A 20 -22.34 -35.04 47.83
N MET A 21 -21.45 -34.10 47.65
CA MET A 21 -21.33 -33.33 46.42
C MET A 21 -20.68 -34.21 45.35
N VAL A 22 -21.49 -34.75 44.47
CA VAL A 22 -21.04 -35.29 43.17
C VAL A 22 -20.61 -34.10 42.34
N GLY A 23 -19.33 -33.80 42.36
CA GLY A 23 -18.71 -32.75 41.53
C GLY A 23 -18.66 -33.23 40.08
N CYS A 24 -19.57 -32.74 39.23
CA CYS A 24 -19.35 -32.73 37.82
C CYS A 24 -18.19 -31.74 37.53
N GLN A 25 -16.99 -32.27 37.37
CA GLN A 25 -15.90 -31.50 36.78
C GLN A 25 -16.20 -31.26 35.29
N PRO A 26 -16.33 -30.03 34.82
CA PRO A 26 -16.33 -29.79 33.37
C PRO A 26 -14.94 -30.17 32.85
N LYS A 27 -14.92 -31.15 31.97
CA LYS A 27 -13.75 -31.54 31.19
C LYS A 27 -13.27 -30.26 30.48
N LYS A 28 -12.23 -29.64 30.97
CA LYS A 28 -11.48 -28.62 30.25
C LYS A 28 -10.91 -29.31 29.01
N GLU A 29 -11.58 -29.19 27.90
CA GLU A 29 -10.92 -29.31 26.61
C GLU A 29 -9.94 -28.16 26.51
N GLN A 30 -8.72 -28.47 26.87
CA GLN A 30 -7.56 -27.61 26.67
C GLN A 30 -7.18 -27.70 25.19
N SER A 31 -7.98 -27.03 24.34
CA SER A 31 -7.55 -26.68 23.01
C SER A 31 -6.50 -25.58 23.18
N SER A 32 -5.31 -25.98 23.52
CA SER A 32 -4.13 -25.15 23.30
C SER A 32 -3.80 -25.22 21.80
N ALA A 33 -4.56 -24.50 21.00
CA ALA A 33 -4.02 -24.00 19.75
C ALA A 33 -2.92 -23.03 20.18
N THR A 34 -1.69 -23.53 20.21
CA THR A 34 -0.48 -22.71 20.26
C THR A 34 -0.52 -21.91 18.96
N ALA A 35 -1.04 -20.70 19.01
CA ALA A 35 -0.87 -19.77 17.91
C ALA A 35 0.64 -19.64 17.75
N GLU A 36 1.20 -20.22 16.69
CA GLU A 36 2.58 -19.98 16.32
C GLU A 36 2.76 -18.48 16.24
N LYS A 37 3.62 -17.96 17.11
CA LYS A 37 3.94 -16.54 17.16
C LYS A 37 4.69 -16.25 15.85
N VAL A 38 3.98 -15.75 14.85
CA VAL A 38 4.59 -15.34 13.57
C VAL A 38 5.58 -14.23 13.90
N ASP A 39 6.86 -14.53 13.74
CA ASP A 39 7.91 -13.53 13.90
C ASP A 39 7.90 -12.60 12.69
N ILE A 40 7.41 -11.38 12.90
CA ILE A 40 7.28 -10.38 11.84
C ILE A 40 8.61 -9.63 11.74
N PRO A 41 9.33 -9.73 10.62
CA PRO A 41 10.61 -9.08 10.47
C PRO A 41 10.45 -7.55 10.42
N LEU A 42 11.34 -6.83 11.11
CA LEU A 42 11.47 -5.39 10.93
C LEU A 42 12.25 -5.11 9.64
N ILE A 43 11.62 -4.41 8.71
CA ILE A 43 12.24 -4.02 7.45
C ILE A 43 13.31 -2.95 7.68
N GLN A 44 14.52 -3.25 7.25
CA GLN A 44 15.65 -2.34 7.20
C GLN A 44 16.04 -2.14 5.74
N ALA A 45 15.44 -1.16 5.09
CA ALA A 45 15.66 -0.92 3.68
C ALA A 45 16.87 -0.02 3.44
N LYS A 46 17.71 -0.42 2.50
CA LYS A 46 18.82 0.35 1.97
C LYS A 46 18.62 0.55 0.47
N VAL A 47 18.65 1.78 0.00
CA VAL A 47 18.60 2.09 -1.43
C VAL A 47 19.92 1.70 -2.08
N VAL A 48 19.83 0.99 -3.21
CA VAL A 48 20.97 0.54 -4.01
C VAL A 48 20.69 0.71 -5.50
N ALA A 49 21.73 1.00 -6.27
CA ALA A 49 21.65 0.99 -7.73
C ALA A 49 21.45 -0.45 -8.24
N VAL A 50 20.57 -0.59 -9.23
CA VAL A 50 20.36 -1.89 -9.88
C VAL A 50 21.52 -2.20 -10.82
N LYS A 51 22.06 -3.41 -10.71
CA LYS A 51 23.11 -3.87 -11.63
C LYS A 51 22.50 -4.24 -12.97
N ILE A 52 22.77 -3.44 -13.99
CA ILE A 52 22.38 -3.67 -15.37
C ILE A 52 23.63 -3.74 -16.25
N PRO A 53 23.60 -4.44 -17.40
CA PRO A 53 24.73 -4.56 -18.30
C PRO A 53 25.28 -3.23 -18.79
N LYS A 54 24.39 -2.27 -19.10
CA LYS A 54 24.73 -0.93 -19.58
C LYS A 54 23.76 0.10 -19.03
N GLN A 55 24.27 1.25 -18.60
CA GLN A 55 23.44 2.39 -18.22
C GLN A 55 22.91 3.16 -19.41
N LYS A 56 23.47 2.98 -20.60
CA LYS A 56 23.02 3.52 -21.87
C LYS A 56 23.07 2.43 -22.93
N LEU A 57 21.97 2.20 -23.59
CA LEU A 57 21.83 1.28 -24.72
C LEU A 57 21.42 2.07 -25.95
N CYS A 58 22.15 1.89 -27.06
CA CYS A 58 21.81 2.48 -28.34
C CYS A 58 21.27 1.41 -29.29
N LEU A 59 20.11 1.68 -29.89
CA LEU A 59 19.49 0.91 -30.95
C LEU A 59 19.39 1.77 -32.21
N GLU A 60 18.84 1.25 -33.29
CA GLU A 60 18.74 1.97 -34.56
C GLU A 60 17.90 3.26 -34.48
N ASP A 61 16.89 3.26 -33.61
CA ASP A 61 15.95 4.36 -33.37
C ASP A 61 16.43 5.38 -32.33
N GLY A 62 17.58 5.16 -31.71
CA GLY A 62 18.15 6.08 -30.74
C GLY A 62 18.81 5.38 -29.55
N CYS A 63 19.16 6.17 -28.55
CA CYS A 63 19.75 5.68 -27.31
C CYS A 63 18.79 5.91 -26.14
N THR A 64 18.78 4.98 -25.19
CA THR A 64 18.08 5.16 -23.91
C THR A 64 19.07 5.12 -22.76
N SER A 65 19.02 6.11 -21.88
CA SER A 65 19.76 6.15 -20.61
C SER A 65 18.88 5.63 -19.50
N TYR A 66 19.43 4.75 -18.66
CA TYR A 66 18.71 4.11 -17.55
C TYR A 66 19.30 4.51 -16.20
N ASP A 67 18.44 4.98 -15.28
CA ASP A 67 18.77 5.15 -13.86
C ASP A 67 17.81 4.33 -13.01
N LEU A 68 18.26 3.14 -12.59
CA LEU A 68 17.43 2.18 -11.87
C LEU A 68 17.96 2.00 -10.45
N GLN A 69 17.11 2.29 -9.45
CA GLN A 69 17.42 2.12 -8.04
C GLN A 69 16.34 1.26 -7.37
N THR A 70 16.78 0.32 -6.55
CA THR A 70 15.91 -0.56 -5.76
C THR A 70 16.28 -0.48 -4.29
N VAL A 71 15.65 -1.32 -3.48
CA VAL A 71 15.94 -1.48 -2.06
C VAL A 71 16.46 -2.90 -1.77
N GLU A 72 17.40 -3.00 -0.83
CA GLU A 72 17.77 -4.23 -0.15
C GLU A 72 17.12 -4.24 1.23
N THR A 73 16.20 -5.17 1.47
CA THR A 73 15.37 -5.22 2.69
C THR A 73 15.75 -6.34 3.64
N LYS A 74 16.71 -7.19 3.28
CA LYS A 74 17.01 -8.49 3.91
C LYS A 74 15.84 -9.49 3.81
N GLN A 75 14.76 -9.13 3.11
CA GLN A 75 13.65 -10.01 2.75
C GLN A 75 13.74 -10.31 1.26
N LYS A 76 14.43 -11.42 0.93
CA LYS A 76 14.76 -11.79 -0.46
C LYS A 76 13.54 -11.74 -1.40
N TRP A 77 12.36 -12.18 -0.93
CA TRP A 77 11.13 -12.18 -1.73
C TRP A 77 10.63 -10.77 -2.09
N ILE A 78 10.85 -9.75 -1.22
CA ILE A 78 10.56 -8.34 -1.50
C ILE A 78 11.56 -7.80 -2.51
N ASP A 79 12.85 -8.06 -2.29
CA ASP A 79 13.91 -7.60 -3.18
C ASP A 79 13.72 -8.16 -4.60
N GLU A 80 13.39 -9.47 -4.70
CA GLU A 80 13.08 -10.14 -5.98
C GLU A 80 11.80 -9.60 -6.63
N TYR A 81 10.77 -9.23 -5.87
CA TYR A 81 9.56 -8.62 -6.40
C TYR A 81 9.88 -7.35 -7.19
N PHE A 82 10.65 -6.42 -6.61
CA PHE A 82 10.98 -5.16 -7.27
C PHE A 82 11.89 -5.37 -8.48
N ILE A 83 12.90 -6.23 -8.38
CA ILE A 83 13.77 -6.55 -9.52
C ILE A 83 12.98 -7.16 -10.68
N ASN A 84 12.04 -8.06 -10.38
CA ASN A 84 11.20 -8.67 -11.42
C ASN A 84 10.24 -7.67 -12.07
N ARG A 85 9.70 -6.72 -11.29
CA ARG A 85 8.91 -5.61 -11.81
C ARG A 85 9.73 -4.75 -12.78
N MET A 86 10.94 -4.35 -12.41
CA MET A 86 11.82 -3.56 -13.25
C MET A 86 12.21 -4.30 -14.52
N LYS A 87 12.54 -5.60 -14.43
CA LYS A 87 12.84 -6.42 -15.61
C LYS A 87 11.68 -6.49 -16.59
N LYS A 88 10.45 -6.52 -16.08
CA LYS A 88 9.25 -6.55 -16.92
C LYS A 88 8.98 -5.18 -17.57
N ALA A 89 9.21 -4.08 -16.84
CA ALA A 89 9.00 -2.72 -17.33
C ALA A 89 10.09 -2.30 -18.32
N GLU A 90 11.35 -2.63 -18.03
CA GLU A 90 12.54 -2.19 -18.78
C GLU A 90 13.37 -3.39 -19.29
N PRO A 91 12.81 -4.26 -20.14
CA PRO A 91 13.51 -5.49 -20.56
C PRO A 91 14.84 -5.20 -21.24
N ASN A 92 14.94 -4.09 -22.00
CA ASN A 92 16.17 -3.70 -22.69
C ASN A 92 17.29 -3.30 -21.73
N ALA A 93 16.98 -2.69 -20.58
CA ALA A 93 17.97 -2.34 -19.56
C ALA A 93 18.68 -3.58 -18.98
N PHE A 94 17.98 -4.72 -18.92
CA PHE A 94 18.51 -5.97 -18.37
C PHE A 94 19.06 -6.92 -19.45
N ALA A 95 18.81 -6.64 -20.72
CA ALA A 95 19.30 -7.45 -21.81
C ALA A 95 20.78 -7.13 -22.10
N ASN A 96 21.58 -8.19 -22.31
CA ASN A 96 22.97 -8.02 -22.74
C ASN A 96 23.02 -7.86 -24.28
N ILE A 97 22.50 -6.73 -24.75
CA ILE A 97 22.42 -6.41 -26.19
C ILE A 97 23.61 -5.52 -26.56
N ALA A 98 24.22 -5.79 -27.73
CA ALA A 98 25.24 -4.91 -28.30
C ALA A 98 24.62 -3.60 -28.79
N ASP A 99 25.35 -2.49 -28.64
CA ASP A 99 24.93 -1.21 -29.23
C ASP A 99 24.88 -1.32 -30.74
N GLN A 100 23.86 -0.73 -31.34
CA GLN A 100 23.66 -0.60 -32.78
C GLN A 100 24.04 0.80 -33.22
N LYS A 101 24.27 0.97 -34.51
CA LYS A 101 24.46 2.29 -35.10
C LYS A 101 23.10 3.00 -35.16
N VAL A 102 23.00 4.13 -34.46
CA VAL A 102 21.83 4.99 -34.53
C VAL A 102 21.63 5.50 -35.95
N LYS A 103 20.40 5.39 -36.48
CA LYS A 103 20.03 5.80 -37.84
C LYS A 103 19.20 7.09 -37.87
N VAL A 104 19.01 7.71 -36.70
CA VAL A 104 18.33 9.00 -36.57
C VAL A 104 19.21 10.10 -37.20
N PRO A 105 18.65 11.07 -37.96
CA PRO A 105 19.39 12.22 -38.45
C PRO A 105 20.11 12.96 -37.34
N ALA A 106 21.28 13.57 -37.67
CA ALA A 106 22.14 14.18 -36.68
C ALA A 106 21.53 15.44 -35.98
N ASP A 107 20.52 16.04 -36.62
CA ASP A 107 19.76 17.20 -36.15
C ASP A 107 18.47 16.82 -35.39
N GLU A 108 18.15 15.53 -35.30
CA GLU A 108 17.00 15.06 -34.56
C GLU A 108 17.41 14.52 -33.16
N PRO A 109 16.55 14.73 -32.14
CA PRO A 109 16.78 14.16 -30.80
C PRO A 109 16.83 12.62 -30.86
N SER A 110 17.86 12.04 -30.27
CA SER A 110 18.07 10.57 -30.28
C SER A 110 18.33 9.98 -28.91
N LEU A 111 18.19 10.79 -27.83
CA LEU A 111 18.41 10.33 -26.45
C LEU A 111 17.10 10.35 -25.68
N SER A 112 16.66 9.18 -25.26
CA SER A 112 15.57 8.95 -24.32
C SER A 112 16.12 8.70 -22.92
N GLU A 113 15.31 8.94 -21.89
CA GLU A 113 15.63 8.67 -20.50
C GLU A 113 14.57 7.77 -19.87
N SER A 114 15.00 6.84 -19.06
CA SER A 114 14.11 6.02 -18.22
C SER A 114 14.71 5.87 -16.83
N SER A 115 13.93 6.22 -15.81
CA SER A 115 14.33 6.10 -14.41
C SER A 115 13.27 5.35 -13.62
N THR A 116 13.72 4.48 -12.71
CA THR A 116 12.86 3.79 -11.75
C THR A 116 13.50 3.78 -10.37
N TYR A 117 12.78 4.30 -9.38
CA TYR A 117 13.25 4.41 -8.01
C TYR A 117 12.28 3.71 -7.07
N VAL A 118 12.75 2.68 -6.38
CA VAL A 118 12.01 2.06 -5.28
C VAL A 118 12.42 2.68 -3.95
N ARG A 119 11.46 3.02 -3.12
CA ARG A 119 11.67 3.59 -1.78
C ARG A 119 10.80 2.87 -0.76
N PHE A 120 11.36 2.56 0.39
CA PHE A 120 10.62 2.10 1.55
C PHE A 120 10.04 3.30 2.27
N LEU A 121 8.73 3.30 2.50
CA LEU A 121 8.02 4.40 3.16
C LEU A 121 7.81 4.13 4.65
N GLY A 122 7.54 2.89 5.02
CA GLY A 122 7.32 2.54 6.41
C GLY A 122 6.74 1.14 6.61
N GLN A 123 6.70 0.75 7.88
CA GLN A 123 6.10 -0.50 8.33
C GLN A 123 5.20 -0.23 9.53
N ASN A 124 3.99 -0.81 9.49
CA ASN A 124 3.07 -0.84 10.62
C ASN A 124 2.71 -2.31 10.91
N TYR A 125 3.28 -2.87 11.98
CA TYR A 125 3.21 -4.30 12.29
C TYR A 125 3.65 -5.19 11.12
N ASN A 126 2.71 -5.94 10.53
CA ASN A 126 2.95 -6.82 9.40
C ASN A 126 2.73 -6.15 8.04
N LEU A 127 2.37 -4.88 8.00
CA LEU A 127 2.19 -4.13 6.75
C LEU A 127 3.43 -3.29 6.45
N ALA A 128 4.04 -3.51 5.29
CA ALA A 128 5.15 -2.71 4.78
C ALA A 128 4.75 -2.03 3.48
N THR A 129 4.94 -0.71 3.40
CA THR A 129 4.59 0.11 2.24
C THR A 129 5.85 0.61 1.56
N PHE A 130 5.87 0.50 0.24
CA PHE A 130 6.92 1.01 -0.64
C PHE A 130 6.31 1.90 -1.71
N ALA A 131 7.12 2.80 -2.26
CA ALA A 131 6.78 3.54 -3.48
C ALA A 131 7.71 3.12 -4.61
N ILE A 132 7.16 3.03 -5.82
CA ILE A 132 7.88 2.94 -7.08
C ILE A 132 7.63 4.25 -7.82
N GLN A 133 8.67 5.03 -8.03
CA GLN A 133 8.63 6.24 -8.84
C GLN A 133 9.28 5.95 -10.18
N THR A 134 8.59 6.25 -11.26
CA THR A 134 9.10 6.11 -12.62
C THR A 134 9.11 7.46 -13.32
N TYR A 135 10.08 7.65 -14.21
CA TYR A 135 10.13 8.77 -15.13
C TYR A 135 10.58 8.25 -16.48
N SER A 136 9.90 8.68 -17.53
CA SER A 136 10.28 8.40 -18.90
C SER A 136 10.26 9.67 -19.75
N TYR A 137 11.29 9.87 -20.56
CA TYR A 137 11.39 10.92 -21.53
C TYR A 137 11.76 10.32 -22.89
N PRO A 138 10.81 10.16 -23.81
CA PRO A 138 11.12 9.77 -25.17
C PRO A 138 11.88 10.88 -25.89
N ALA A 139 12.87 10.51 -26.70
CA ALA A 139 13.64 11.48 -27.49
C ALA A 139 12.71 12.37 -28.33
N GLY A 140 12.89 13.69 -28.24
CA GLY A 140 12.07 14.65 -28.98
C GLY A 140 10.69 14.96 -28.41
N ALA A 141 10.30 14.33 -27.28
CA ALA A 141 9.05 14.69 -26.60
C ALA A 141 9.14 16.11 -26.01
N ALA A 142 8.01 16.80 -25.89
CA ALA A 142 7.94 18.13 -25.29
C ALA A 142 8.28 18.10 -23.79
N HIS A 143 7.94 17.00 -23.09
CA HIS A 143 8.25 16.75 -21.69
C HIS A 143 8.27 15.25 -21.39
N GLY A 144 8.84 14.87 -20.25
CA GLY A 144 8.77 13.52 -19.74
C GLY A 144 7.47 13.26 -18.99
N MET A 145 7.28 11.99 -18.63
CA MET A 145 6.14 11.53 -17.83
C MET A 145 6.63 10.91 -16.55
N SER A 146 6.10 11.36 -15.41
CA SER A 146 6.32 10.78 -14.09
C SER A 146 5.11 9.96 -13.67
N HIS A 147 5.37 8.89 -12.93
CA HIS A 147 4.33 8.09 -12.28
C HIS A 147 4.81 7.57 -10.94
N GLN A 148 3.89 7.48 -9.97
CA GLN A 148 4.15 6.90 -8.66
C GLN A 148 3.14 5.80 -8.35
N GLU A 149 3.66 4.65 -7.97
CA GLU A 149 2.87 3.49 -7.54
C GLU A 149 3.23 3.13 -6.10
N PHE A 150 2.23 2.80 -5.29
CA PHE A 150 2.42 2.28 -3.95
C PHE A 150 2.25 0.77 -3.93
N VAL A 151 3.16 0.10 -3.24
CA VAL A 151 3.16 -1.37 -3.11
C VAL A 151 3.11 -1.72 -1.64
N ASN A 152 2.06 -2.45 -1.25
CA ASN A 152 1.82 -2.85 0.13
C ASN A 152 2.02 -4.35 0.29
N PHE A 153 2.82 -4.76 1.29
CA PHE A 153 3.09 -6.16 1.58
C PHE A 153 2.56 -6.57 2.94
N ASP A 154 1.98 -7.77 3.00
CA ASP A 154 1.75 -8.50 4.24
C ASP A 154 2.99 -9.37 4.53
N LEU A 155 3.75 -8.96 5.55
CA LEU A 155 4.98 -9.62 5.96
C LEU A 155 4.72 -10.98 6.62
N SER A 156 3.55 -11.17 7.25
CA SER A 156 3.17 -12.43 7.87
C SER A 156 2.93 -13.52 6.82
N ASN A 157 2.24 -13.16 5.74
CA ASN A 157 1.89 -14.06 4.64
C ASN A 157 2.87 -13.99 3.46
N LYS A 158 3.87 -13.10 3.53
CA LYS A 158 4.90 -12.88 2.50
C LYS A 158 4.29 -12.63 1.11
N LYS A 159 3.32 -11.72 1.03
CA LYS A 159 2.62 -11.42 -0.21
C LYS A 159 2.38 -9.93 -0.41
N HIS A 160 2.28 -9.53 -1.68
CA HIS A 160 1.73 -8.23 -2.08
C HIS A 160 0.22 -8.23 -1.80
N ILE A 161 -0.31 -7.11 -1.32
CA ILE A 161 -1.74 -6.93 -1.04
C ILE A 161 -2.33 -6.07 -2.13
N THR A 162 -3.28 -6.62 -2.89
CA THR A 162 -4.01 -5.90 -3.93
C THR A 162 -5.31 -5.32 -3.38
N VAL A 163 -5.89 -4.33 -4.07
CA VAL A 163 -7.19 -3.75 -3.68
C VAL A 163 -8.28 -4.83 -3.70
N SER A 164 -8.24 -5.76 -4.64
CA SER A 164 -9.20 -6.87 -4.72
C SER A 164 -9.13 -7.85 -3.54
N GLU A 165 -8.02 -7.88 -2.79
CA GLU A 165 -7.90 -8.66 -1.55
C GLU A 165 -8.37 -7.87 -0.32
N LEU A 166 -8.34 -6.54 -0.37
CA LEU A 166 -8.83 -5.67 0.70
C LEU A 166 -10.35 -5.51 0.66
N VAL A 167 -10.90 -5.37 -0.53
CA VAL A 167 -12.29 -5.02 -0.75
C VAL A 167 -13.04 -6.23 -1.30
N LYS A 168 -14.05 -6.68 -0.55
CA LYS A 168 -14.92 -7.74 -1.03
C LYS A 168 -15.67 -7.30 -2.29
N PRO A 169 -15.88 -8.19 -3.27
CA PRO A 169 -16.52 -7.82 -4.54
C PRO A 169 -17.86 -7.11 -4.40
N ASP A 170 -18.68 -7.50 -3.42
CA ASP A 170 -19.98 -6.89 -3.11
C ASP A 170 -19.88 -5.50 -2.49
N MET A 171 -18.69 -5.09 -2.01
CA MET A 171 -18.43 -3.78 -1.40
C MET A 171 -17.84 -2.76 -2.37
N ASN A 172 -17.43 -3.15 -3.58
CA ASN A 172 -16.81 -2.24 -4.55
C ASN A 172 -17.68 -1.03 -4.90
N GLN A 173 -19.00 -1.26 -5.05
CA GLN A 173 -19.94 -0.16 -5.32
C GLN A 173 -19.98 0.82 -4.13
N LYS A 174 -20.06 0.30 -2.91
CA LYS A 174 -20.09 1.14 -1.70
C LYS A 174 -18.80 1.94 -1.54
N LEU A 175 -17.65 1.31 -1.79
CA LEU A 175 -16.35 2.01 -1.74
C LEU A 175 -16.30 3.15 -2.76
N ARG A 176 -16.73 2.91 -4.00
CA ARG A 176 -16.81 3.96 -5.03
C ARG A 176 -17.74 5.10 -4.61
N ASP A 177 -18.88 4.77 -4.00
CA ASP A 177 -19.84 5.76 -3.53
C ASP A 177 -19.24 6.63 -2.43
N GLU A 178 -18.51 6.04 -1.48
CA GLU A 178 -17.80 6.76 -0.41
C GLU A 178 -16.66 7.62 -0.96
N LEU A 179 -15.88 7.09 -1.91
CA LEU A 179 -14.84 7.86 -2.59
C LEU A 179 -15.42 9.09 -3.28
N TYR A 180 -16.54 8.92 -4.00
CA TYR A 180 -17.20 10.03 -4.67
C TYR A 180 -17.70 11.08 -3.69
N VAL A 181 -18.46 10.67 -2.67
CA VAL A 181 -19.04 11.58 -1.66
C VAL A 181 -17.95 12.33 -0.90
N SER A 182 -16.88 11.64 -0.52
CA SER A 182 -15.76 12.24 0.22
C SER A 182 -14.98 13.29 -0.58
N ASN A 183 -15.04 13.22 -1.92
CA ASN A 183 -14.29 14.09 -2.82
C ASN A 183 -15.21 14.83 -3.81
N GLN A 184 -16.50 14.95 -3.49
CA GLN A 184 -17.54 15.40 -4.40
C GLN A 184 -17.23 16.75 -5.03
N ASN A 185 -16.83 17.75 -4.25
CA ASN A 185 -16.58 19.11 -4.76
C ASN A 185 -15.48 19.08 -5.84
N TRP A 186 -14.37 18.39 -5.56
CA TRP A 186 -13.27 18.30 -6.52
C TRP A 186 -13.69 17.55 -7.79
N LEU A 187 -14.41 16.44 -7.65
CA LEU A 187 -14.87 15.63 -8.79
C LEU A 187 -15.86 16.39 -9.66
N GLU A 188 -16.80 17.12 -9.06
CA GLU A 188 -17.78 17.94 -9.78
C GLU A 188 -17.11 19.13 -10.49
N ASP A 189 -16.17 19.81 -9.86
CA ASP A 189 -15.38 20.90 -10.47
C ASP A 189 -14.60 20.43 -11.70
N HIS A 190 -14.22 19.15 -11.74
CA HIS A 190 -13.53 18.52 -12.85
C HIS A 190 -14.47 17.76 -13.81
N ASN A 191 -15.79 17.92 -13.65
CA ASN A 191 -16.81 17.25 -14.47
C ASN A 191 -16.74 15.72 -14.44
N ILE A 192 -16.25 15.11 -13.36
CA ILE A 192 -16.18 13.68 -13.19
C ILE A 192 -17.45 13.19 -12.50
N LYS A 193 -18.22 12.40 -13.23
CA LYS A 193 -19.45 11.80 -12.69
C LYS A 193 -19.12 10.54 -11.87
N LYS A 194 -20.01 10.24 -10.92
CA LYS A 194 -19.88 9.06 -10.06
C LYS A 194 -19.71 7.75 -10.83
N GLU A 195 -20.40 7.60 -11.95
CA GLU A 195 -20.36 6.40 -12.79
C GLU A 195 -19.00 6.24 -13.52
N GLN A 196 -18.26 7.33 -13.66
CA GLN A 196 -16.95 7.36 -14.31
C GLN A 196 -15.81 7.05 -13.34
N LEU A 197 -16.03 7.26 -12.02
CA LEU A 197 -15.02 6.98 -11.00
C LEU A 197 -14.83 5.48 -10.86
N GLN A 198 -13.63 5.00 -11.12
CA GLN A 198 -13.19 3.64 -10.82
C GLN A 198 -12.36 3.64 -9.54
N VAL A 199 -12.33 2.55 -8.81
CA VAL A 199 -11.42 2.42 -7.65
C VAL A 199 -10.02 2.14 -8.19
N SER A 200 -9.07 3.00 -7.88
CA SER A 200 -7.68 2.79 -8.30
C SER A 200 -7.06 1.58 -7.60
N ASP A 201 -6.26 0.81 -8.33
CA ASP A 201 -5.44 -0.26 -7.74
C ASP A 201 -4.19 0.29 -7.02
N ASN A 202 -3.87 1.58 -7.22
CA ASN A 202 -2.78 2.29 -6.58
C ASN A 202 -3.25 2.91 -5.26
N TYR A 203 -2.75 2.39 -4.12
CA TYR A 203 -3.20 2.83 -2.81
C TYR A 203 -2.11 2.69 -1.74
N TYR A 204 -2.25 3.46 -0.67
CA TYR A 204 -1.43 3.29 0.54
C TYR A 204 -2.24 3.51 1.82
N TYR A 205 -1.69 3.04 2.95
CA TYR A 205 -2.28 3.27 4.26
C TYR A 205 -1.82 4.62 4.81
N GLY A 206 -2.71 5.60 4.79
CA GLY A 206 -2.50 6.91 5.40
C GLY A 206 -2.89 6.95 6.87
N VAL A 207 -2.62 8.07 7.53
CA VAL A 207 -2.94 8.28 8.96
C VAL A 207 -4.44 8.19 9.22
N ASN A 208 -5.25 8.65 8.27
CA ASN A 208 -6.71 8.74 8.41
C ASN A 208 -7.47 7.66 7.64
N GLY A 209 -6.78 6.65 7.10
CA GLY A 209 -7.42 5.57 6.34
C GLY A 209 -6.63 5.16 5.11
N ILE A 210 -7.31 4.55 4.15
CA ILE A 210 -6.73 4.16 2.87
C ILE A 210 -6.81 5.33 1.91
N VAL A 211 -5.69 5.66 1.28
CA VAL A 211 -5.57 6.69 0.26
C VAL A 211 -5.45 6.00 -1.10
N PHE A 212 -6.40 6.28 -2.00
CA PHE A 212 -6.36 5.82 -3.39
C PHE A 212 -5.73 6.92 -4.25
N VAL A 213 -4.75 6.54 -5.03
CA VAL A 213 -3.96 7.44 -5.87
C VAL A 213 -4.27 7.18 -7.33
N TYR A 214 -4.51 8.24 -8.06
CA TYR A 214 -4.83 8.18 -9.49
C TYR A 214 -3.70 8.83 -10.28
N PRO A 215 -3.13 8.10 -11.24
CA PRO A 215 -2.09 8.64 -12.11
C PRO A 215 -2.55 9.91 -12.83
N LEU A 216 -1.58 10.72 -13.20
CA LEU A 216 -1.81 11.88 -14.05
C LEU A 216 -2.57 11.46 -15.31
N TYR A 217 -3.58 12.23 -15.71
CA TYR A 217 -4.50 12.00 -16.84
C TYR A 217 -5.52 10.87 -16.66
N GLU A 218 -5.52 10.11 -15.58
CA GLU A 218 -6.52 9.05 -15.40
C GLU A 218 -7.90 9.63 -15.06
N LEU A 219 -7.98 10.63 -14.20
CA LEU A 219 -9.23 11.27 -13.81
C LEU A 219 -9.51 12.59 -14.52
N ALA A 220 -8.48 13.40 -14.81
CA ALA A 220 -8.64 14.71 -15.41
C ALA A 220 -7.55 15.01 -16.43
N SER A 221 -7.85 15.92 -17.40
CA SER A 221 -6.84 16.39 -18.35
C SER A 221 -5.76 17.23 -17.68
N MET A 222 -4.58 17.35 -18.33
CA MET A 222 -3.44 18.12 -17.81
C MET A 222 -3.79 19.58 -17.49
N GLU A 223 -4.63 20.22 -18.31
CA GLU A 223 -5.06 21.61 -18.10
C GLU A 223 -5.80 21.81 -16.78
N LEU A 224 -6.53 20.77 -16.32
CA LEU A 224 -7.29 20.80 -15.08
C LEU A 224 -6.42 20.47 -13.84
N SER A 225 -5.37 19.67 -14.02
CA SER A 225 -4.45 19.33 -12.92
C SER A 225 -3.53 20.47 -12.49
N TYR A 226 -3.23 21.43 -13.38
CA TYR A 226 -2.43 22.63 -13.05
C TYR A 226 -3.07 23.55 -12.01
N TYR A 227 -4.39 23.55 -11.86
CA TYR A 227 -5.09 24.38 -10.90
C TYR A 227 -5.13 23.81 -9.47
N CYS A 228 -4.82 22.53 -9.28
CA CYS A 228 -4.83 21.88 -7.97
C CYS A 228 -3.46 21.75 -7.30
N SER A 229 -2.37 22.15 -7.97
CA SER A 229 -1.01 21.95 -7.45
C SER A 229 -0.39 23.27 -6.99
N SER A 230 -0.43 23.52 -5.68
CA SER A 230 0.57 24.37 -5.01
C SER A 230 1.66 23.55 -4.32
N ALA A 231 1.80 22.27 -4.63
CA ALA A 231 2.89 21.40 -4.15
C ALA A 231 3.07 20.24 -5.13
N ASP A 232 4.14 20.21 -5.84
CA ASP A 232 4.93 19.17 -6.53
C ASP A 232 4.41 17.70 -6.58
N VAL A 233 3.11 17.44 -6.63
CA VAL A 233 2.53 16.10 -6.75
C VAL A 233 1.58 16.08 -7.93
N GLU A 234 2.03 15.51 -9.02
CA GLU A 234 1.29 15.33 -10.27
C GLU A 234 0.19 14.25 -10.18
N GLU A 235 -0.28 13.90 -8.99
CA GLU A 235 -1.25 12.82 -8.76
C GLU A 235 -2.39 13.30 -7.86
N SER A 236 -3.62 12.86 -8.17
CA SER A 236 -4.79 13.10 -7.32
C SER A 236 -4.90 11.98 -6.28
N ALA A 237 -4.93 12.34 -4.98
CA ALA A 237 -5.05 11.37 -3.90
C ALA A 237 -6.40 11.53 -3.18
N PHE A 238 -7.18 10.46 -3.11
CA PHE A 238 -8.46 10.42 -2.43
C PHE A 238 -8.42 9.55 -1.17
N ILE A 239 -8.95 10.08 -0.08
CA ILE A 239 -8.93 9.41 1.22
C ILE A 239 -10.31 8.83 1.53
N VAL A 240 -10.35 7.54 1.90
CA VAL A 240 -11.53 6.88 2.46
C VAL A 240 -11.26 6.55 3.92
N GLY A 241 -12.18 6.93 4.82
CA GLY A 241 -12.15 6.44 6.19
C GLY A 241 -11.99 7.47 7.30
N GLN A 242 -12.40 8.72 7.10
CA GLN A 242 -12.69 9.56 8.27
C GLN A 242 -14.06 9.19 8.85
N PRO A 243 -14.17 8.75 10.13
CA PRO A 243 -15.47 8.79 10.81
C PRO A 243 -15.90 10.25 10.86
N ARG A 244 -17.09 10.55 10.36
CA ARG A 244 -17.72 11.86 10.63
C ARG A 244 -17.78 11.99 12.15
N SER A 245 -17.18 13.04 12.69
CA SER A 245 -17.55 13.49 14.01
C SER A 245 -19.04 13.84 13.93
N GLU A 246 -19.88 13.04 14.57
CA GLU A 246 -21.25 13.41 14.81
C GLU A 246 -21.20 14.65 15.73
N GLU A 247 -21.47 15.82 15.18
CA GLU A 247 -21.90 17.02 15.92
C GLU A 247 -23.42 16.99 16.07
#